data_07281a95506a1142ae5f31e56ea5b185
#
_entry.id   07281a95506a1142ae5f31e56ea5b185
#
_cell.length_a   1.000
_cell.length_b   1.000
_cell.length_c   1.000
_cell.angle_alpha   90.00
_cell.angle_beta   90.00
_cell.angle_gamma   90.00
#
_symmetry.space_group_name_H-M   'P 1'
#
loop_
_entity.id
_entity.type
_entity.pdbx_description
1 polymer ?
#
loop_
_entity_poly.entity_id
_entity_poly.type
_entity_poly.pdbx_seq_one_letter_code
_entity_poly.pdbx_strand_id
1 'polypeptide(L)'
;MYKRQRGRDVVLVDTAGRLPTQLHLMEELKKIKRVVQKADASAPHEVLLVIDGNTGQNALAQVKAFDAALQLTGLIVTKLDGTAKGGVLAAIAMWAKEAGREVPVYFIGVGEKLEDLQTFSASEFAQALLS
;
A
#
# COMPACT_ATOMS: atom_id res chain seq x y z
N MET A 1 -8.57 -22.71 2.54
CA MET A 1 -7.51 -22.01 1.83
C MET A 1 -6.49 -22.98 1.32
N TYR A 2 -6.56 -23.20 0.02
CA TYR A 2 -5.79 -24.24 -0.66
C TYR A 2 -4.27 -24.10 -0.47
N LYS A 3 -3.72 -22.88 -0.58
CA LYS A 3 -2.28 -22.67 -0.45
C LYS A 3 -1.76 -22.91 0.96
N ARG A 4 -2.56 -22.56 1.98
CA ARG A 4 -2.22 -22.84 3.37
C ARG A 4 -2.18 -24.36 3.62
N GLN A 5 -3.16 -25.07 3.08
CA GLN A 5 -3.23 -26.55 3.19
C GLN A 5 -2.01 -27.23 2.55
N ARG A 6 -1.34 -26.55 1.61
CA ARG A 6 -0.13 -27.08 0.96
C ARG A 6 1.16 -26.72 1.69
N GLY A 7 1.11 -26.20 2.92
CA GLY A 7 2.29 -25.90 3.73
C GLY A 7 3.11 -24.70 3.24
N ARG A 8 2.45 -23.70 2.62
CA ARG A 8 3.16 -22.48 2.19
C ARG A 8 3.33 -21.52 3.36
N ASP A 9 4.50 -20.89 3.45
CA ASP A 9 4.82 -19.95 4.51
C ASP A 9 4.20 -18.57 4.29
N VAL A 10 4.08 -18.15 3.04
CA VAL A 10 3.56 -16.83 2.66
C VAL A 10 2.47 -16.98 1.61
N VAL A 11 1.38 -16.27 1.80
CA VAL A 11 0.29 -16.19 0.83
C VAL A 11 0.06 -14.73 0.48
N LEU A 12 0.16 -14.41 -0.82
CA LEU A 12 -0.15 -13.10 -1.35
C LEU A 12 -1.53 -13.16 -2.01
N VAL A 13 -2.42 -12.26 -1.59
CA VAL A 13 -3.77 -12.15 -2.17
C VAL A 13 -3.81 -10.86 -2.97
N ASP A 14 -3.78 -11.00 -4.29
CA ASP A 14 -3.94 -9.88 -5.20
C ASP A 14 -5.42 -9.64 -5.44
N THR A 15 -5.84 -8.39 -5.38
CA THR A 15 -7.24 -8.01 -5.50
C THR A 15 -7.48 -7.10 -6.69
N ALA A 16 -8.74 -6.96 -7.08
CA ALA A 16 -9.11 -5.98 -8.10
C ALA A 16 -8.77 -4.57 -7.60
N GLY A 17 -8.16 -3.77 -8.47
CA GLY A 17 -7.89 -2.36 -8.19
C GLY A 17 -9.01 -1.44 -8.59
N ARG A 18 -10.01 -1.92 -9.35
CA ARG A 18 -11.12 -1.13 -9.86
C ARG A 18 -12.38 -1.98 -9.95
N LEU A 19 -13.50 -1.37 -9.61
CA LEU A 19 -14.85 -1.85 -9.89
C LEU A 19 -15.67 -0.65 -10.38
N PRO A 20 -16.92 -0.85 -10.84
CA PRO A 20 -17.73 0.25 -11.40
C PRO A 20 -17.86 1.48 -10.50
N THR A 21 -17.89 1.27 -9.16
CA THR A 21 -17.88 2.37 -8.20
C THR A 21 -16.85 2.11 -7.10
N GLN A 22 -16.37 3.18 -6.48
CA GLN A 22 -15.46 3.08 -5.34
C GLN A 22 -16.14 2.37 -4.17
N LEU A 23 -17.42 2.60 -3.96
CA LEU A 23 -18.18 1.93 -2.91
C LEU A 23 -18.17 0.41 -3.11
N HIS A 24 -18.44 -0.06 -4.32
CA HIS A 24 -18.42 -1.49 -4.64
C HIS A 24 -17.04 -2.09 -4.40
N LEU A 25 -15.99 -1.37 -4.79
CA LEU A 25 -14.61 -1.82 -4.56
C LEU A 25 -14.33 -1.99 -3.07
N MET A 26 -14.67 -1.00 -2.26
CA MET A 26 -14.41 -1.03 -0.82
C MET A 26 -15.19 -2.16 -0.14
N GLU A 27 -16.42 -2.39 -0.55
CA GLU A 27 -17.24 -3.49 0.00
C GLU A 27 -16.68 -4.85 -0.37
N GLU A 28 -16.21 -5.02 -1.60
CA GLU A 28 -15.58 -6.26 -2.04
C GLU A 28 -14.30 -6.55 -1.27
N LEU A 29 -13.47 -5.53 -1.07
CA LEU A 29 -12.22 -5.67 -0.32
C LEU A 29 -12.47 -6.01 1.15
N LYS A 30 -13.47 -5.39 1.78
CA LYS A 30 -13.86 -5.74 3.14
C LYS A 30 -14.34 -7.18 3.25
N LYS A 31 -15.09 -7.65 2.24
CA LYS A 31 -15.55 -9.04 2.17
C LYS A 31 -14.37 -10.01 2.07
N ILE A 32 -13.41 -9.71 1.21
CA ILE A 32 -12.19 -10.53 1.07
C ILE A 32 -11.46 -10.61 2.39
N LYS A 33 -11.30 -9.49 3.08
CA LYS A 33 -10.66 -9.45 4.40
C LYS A 33 -11.38 -10.35 5.40
N ARG A 34 -12.72 -10.30 5.44
CA ARG A 34 -13.50 -11.16 6.34
C ARG A 34 -13.34 -12.64 6.00
N VAL A 35 -13.31 -13.00 4.72
CA VAL A 35 -13.12 -14.39 4.29
C VAL A 35 -11.74 -14.90 4.72
N VAL A 36 -10.72 -14.09 4.54
CA VAL A 36 -9.35 -14.43 4.97
C VAL A 36 -9.30 -14.63 6.48
N GLN A 37 -9.98 -13.80 7.26
CA GLN A 37 -10.05 -13.93 8.71
C GLN A 37 -10.74 -15.20 9.16
N LYS A 38 -11.70 -15.71 8.39
CA LYS A 38 -12.34 -17.00 8.70
C LYS A 38 -11.37 -18.17 8.58
N ALA A 39 -10.41 -18.09 7.67
CA ALA A 39 -9.40 -19.14 7.50
C ALA A 39 -8.31 -19.07 8.58
N ASP A 40 -7.99 -17.88 9.06
CA ASP A 40 -7.00 -17.63 10.10
C ASP A 40 -7.39 -16.33 10.81
N ALA A 41 -7.75 -16.40 12.07
CA ALA A 41 -8.25 -15.26 12.84
C ALA A 41 -7.20 -14.12 12.94
N SER A 42 -5.91 -14.45 12.84
CA SER A 42 -4.83 -13.46 12.85
C SER A 42 -4.58 -12.81 11.49
N ALA A 43 -5.13 -13.36 10.41
CA ALA A 43 -4.95 -12.85 9.05
C ALA A 43 -6.02 -11.79 8.71
N PRO A 44 -5.75 -10.90 7.75
CA PRO A 44 -4.46 -10.76 7.09
C PRO A 44 -3.42 -10.15 8.02
N HIS A 45 -2.19 -10.62 7.94
CA HIS A 45 -1.10 -10.10 8.78
C HIS A 45 -0.62 -8.74 8.28
N GLU A 46 -0.72 -8.52 6.98
CA GLU A 46 -0.41 -7.26 6.33
C GLU A 46 -1.51 -6.89 5.32
N VAL A 47 -1.86 -5.62 5.29
CA VAL A 47 -2.75 -5.04 4.28
C VAL A 47 -1.99 -3.92 3.61
N LEU A 48 -1.52 -4.18 2.38
CA LEU A 48 -0.65 -3.28 1.63
C LEU A 48 -1.43 -2.63 0.50
N LEU A 49 -1.29 -1.33 0.37
CA LEU A 49 -1.83 -0.59 -0.78
C LEU A 49 -0.68 -0.23 -1.72
N VAL A 50 -0.86 -0.55 -2.99
CA VAL A 50 0.06 -0.13 -4.06
C VAL A 50 -0.52 1.13 -4.70
N ILE A 51 0.23 2.22 -4.67
CA ILE A 51 -0.19 3.50 -5.24
C ILE A 51 0.84 4.01 -6.25
N ASP A 52 0.36 4.80 -7.19
CA ASP A 52 1.16 5.44 -8.23
C ASP A 52 1.66 6.80 -7.70
N GLY A 53 2.97 6.95 -7.60
CA GLY A 53 3.60 8.16 -7.09
C GLY A 53 3.43 9.40 -7.97
N ASN A 54 2.97 9.23 -9.21
CA ASN A 54 2.73 10.35 -10.13
C ASN A 54 1.33 10.95 -10.03
N THR A 55 0.44 10.40 -9.22
CA THR A 55 -0.94 10.87 -9.15
C THR A 55 -1.16 12.02 -8.17
N GLY A 56 -0.12 12.46 -7.47
CA GLY A 56 -0.18 13.63 -6.59
C GLY A 56 -1.24 13.52 -5.50
N GLN A 57 -2.16 14.48 -5.45
CA GLN A 57 -3.22 14.53 -4.44
C GLN A 57 -4.14 13.31 -4.50
N ASN A 58 -4.31 12.70 -5.67
CA ASN A 58 -5.11 11.49 -5.81
C ASN A 58 -4.51 10.31 -5.05
N ALA A 59 -3.18 10.22 -4.99
CA ALA A 59 -2.52 9.17 -4.21
C ALA A 59 -2.86 9.29 -2.72
N LEU A 60 -2.78 10.49 -2.17
CA LEU A 60 -3.15 10.73 -0.77
C LEU A 60 -4.62 10.43 -0.50
N ALA A 61 -5.51 10.84 -1.41
CA ALA A 61 -6.94 10.55 -1.31
C ALA A 61 -7.21 9.03 -1.29
N GLN A 62 -6.51 8.27 -2.13
CA GLN A 62 -6.60 6.82 -2.13
C GLN A 62 -6.14 6.20 -0.80
N VAL A 63 -4.99 6.66 -0.29
CA VAL A 63 -4.49 6.15 1.00
C VAL A 63 -5.52 6.36 2.10
N LYS A 64 -6.08 7.55 2.20
CA LYS A 64 -7.09 7.87 3.21
C LYS A 64 -8.32 6.99 3.09
N ALA A 65 -8.83 6.80 1.87
CA ALA A 65 -10.04 6.02 1.61
C ALA A 65 -9.82 4.54 1.93
N PHE A 66 -8.72 3.97 1.46
CA PHE A 66 -8.40 2.57 1.72
C PHE A 66 -8.08 2.31 3.19
N ASP A 67 -7.39 3.24 3.86
CA ASP A 67 -7.11 3.11 5.28
C ASP A 67 -8.39 3.13 6.12
N ALA A 68 -9.30 4.03 5.81
CA ALA A 68 -10.59 4.10 6.50
C ALA A 68 -11.40 2.81 6.35
N ALA A 69 -11.33 2.18 5.17
CA ALA A 69 -12.08 0.95 4.88
C ALA A 69 -11.42 -0.30 5.43
N LEU A 70 -10.09 -0.41 5.38
CA LEU A 70 -9.37 -1.66 5.58
C LEU A 70 -8.33 -1.64 6.70
N GLN A 71 -7.94 -0.48 7.19
CA GLN A 71 -6.83 -0.29 8.12
C GLN A 71 -5.53 -0.83 7.54
N LEU A 72 -4.90 0.00 6.71
CA LEU A 72 -3.65 -0.36 6.04
C LEU A 72 -2.52 -0.57 7.04
N THR A 73 -1.64 -1.51 6.73
CA THR A 73 -0.42 -1.75 7.52
C THR A 73 0.82 -1.27 6.82
N GLY A 74 0.75 -1.00 5.53
CA GLY A 74 1.90 -0.50 4.78
C GLY A 74 1.54 -0.08 3.36
N LEU A 75 2.50 0.55 2.71
CA LEU A 75 2.35 1.09 1.37
C LEU A 75 3.50 0.64 0.47
N ILE A 76 3.18 0.51 -0.81
CA ILE A 76 4.16 0.37 -1.88
C ILE A 76 3.88 1.52 -2.84
N VAL A 77 4.86 2.39 -3.06
CA VAL A 77 4.70 3.57 -3.93
C VAL A 77 5.51 3.37 -5.19
N THR A 78 4.83 3.31 -6.33
CA THR A 78 5.47 3.07 -7.62
C THR A 78 5.69 4.38 -8.38
N LYS A 79 6.43 4.30 -9.48
CA LYS A 79 6.67 5.41 -10.43
C LYS A 79 7.35 6.62 -9.79
N LEU A 80 8.26 6.38 -8.87
CA LEU A 80 9.05 7.44 -8.25
C LEU A 80 10.24 7.88 -9.11
N ASP A 81 10.41 7.27 -10.28
CA ASP A 81 11.32 7.74 -11.32
C ASP A 81 10.78 8.94 -12.12
N GLY A 82 9.51 9.31 -11.87
CA GLY A 82 8.88 10.48 -12.51
C GLY A 82 9.25 11.81 -11.86
N THR A 83 8.57 12.87 -12.29
CA THR A 83 8.88 14.25 -11.90
C THR A 83 8.41 14.65 -10.50
N ALA A 84 7.43 13.94 -9.94
CA ALA A 84 6.81 14.29 -8.64
C ALA A 84 7.37 13.50 -7.45
N LYS A 85 8.63 13.14 -7.51
CA LYS A 85 9.29 12.11 -6.68
C LYS A 85 9.10 12.19 -5.18
N GLY A 86 9.10 13.35 -4.57
CA GLY A 86 9.11 13.46 -3.11
C GLY A 86 7.79 13.92 -2.50
N GLY A 87 6.97 14.61 -3.29
CA GLY A 87 5.79 15.27 -2.75
C GLY A 87 4.76 14.33 -2.17
N VAL A 88 4.49 13.21 -2.86
CA VAL A 88 3.52 12.23 -2.41
C VAL A 88 3.95 11.54 -1.12
N LEU A 89 5.23 11.21 -0.99
CA LEU A 89 5.74 10.57 0.23
C LEU A 89 5.66 11.50 1.43
N ALA A 90 6.03 12.78 1.24
CA ALA A 90 5.93 13.78 2.29
C ALA A 90 4.47 14.00 2.72
N ALA A 91 3.55 14.10 1.76
CA ALA A 91 2.13 14.29 2.05
C ALA A 91 1.54 13.12 2.84
N ILE A 92 1.89 11.89 2.48
CA ILE A 92 1.45 10.69 3.19
C ILE A 92 2.01 10.67 4.61
N ALA A 93 3.29 10.99 4.78
CA ALA A 93 3.92 11.03 6.10
C ALA A 93 3.26 12.06 7.02
N MET A 94 2.96 13.24 6.49
CA MET A 94 2.26 14.29 7.25
C MET A 94 0.86 13.85 7.65
N TRP A 95 0.12 13.28 6.73
CA TRP A 95 -1.23 12.76 7.02
C TRP A 95 -1.19 11.68 8.11
N ALA A 96 -0.29 10.71 7.98
CA ALA A 96 -0.20 9.61 8.94
C ALA A 96 0.11 10.13 10.34
N LYS A 97 1.02 11.10 10.44
CA LYS A 97 1.37 11.73 11.71
C LYS A 97 0.16 12.45 12.33
N GLU A 98 -0.55 13.24 11.55
CA GLU A 98 -1.72 13.98 12.02
C GLU A 98 -2.87 13.06 12.43
N ALA A 99 -3.06 11.96 11.70
CA ALA A 99 -4.12 10.99 11.98
C ALA A 99 -3.76 10.00 13.09
N GLY A 100 -2.53 10.02 13.60
CA GLY A 100 -2.06 9.05 14.58
C GLY A 100 -1.98 7.64 14.03
N ARG A 101 -1.72 7.50 12.73
CA ARG A 101 -1.66 6.22 12.04
C ARG A 101 -0.22 5.85 11.70
N GLU A 102 0.10 4.58 11.87
CA GLU A 102 1.37 4.00 11.42
C GLU A 102 1.13 3.25 10.12
N VAL A 103 1.37 3.93 8.99
CA VAL A 103 1.26 3.34 7.65
C VAL A 103 2.59 3.57 6.93
N PRO A 104 3.60 2.73 7.23
CA PRO A 104 4.93 2.91 6.64
C PRO A 104 4.95 2.57 5.16
N VAL A 105 5.86 3.20 4.44
CA VAL A 105 6.19 2.81 3.07
C VAL A 105 7.24 1.71 3.15
N TYR A 106 6.90 0.51 2.70
CA TYR A 106 7.83 -0.63 2.74
C TYR A 106 8.70 -0.69 1.49
N PHE A 107 8.11 -0.44 0.33
CA PHE A 107 8.81 -0.57 -0.95
C PHE A 107 8.50 0.60 -1.85
N ILE A 108 9.46 0.93 -2.71
CA ILE A 108 9.30 1.94 -3.76
C ILE A 108 9.65 1.33 -5.12
N GLY A 109 8.95 1.77 -6.15
CA GLY A 109 9.24 1.43 -7.53
C GLY A 109 9.85 2.61 -8.25
N VAL A 110 11.05 2.42 -8.83
CA VAL A 110 11.80 3.48 -9.51
C VAL A 110 12.03 3.15 -10.98
N GLY A 111 11.31 2.18 -11.53
CA GLY A 111 11.40 1.75 -12.92
C GLY A 111 10.52 0.55 -13.16
N GLU A 112 10.74 -0.15 -14.28
CA GLU A 112 9.90 -1.28 -14.70
C GLU A 112 10.54 -2.65 -14.50
N LYS A 113 11.82 -2.70 -14.16
CA LYS A 113 12.53 -3.97 -13.95
C LYS A 113 12.31 -4.50 -12.54
N LEU A 114 12.55 -5.77 -12.35
CA LEU A 114 12.40 -6.42 -11.04
C LEU A 114 13.25 -5.75 -9.97
N GLU A 115 14.51 -5.42 -10.29
CA GLU A 115 15.42 -4.74 -9.39
C GLU A 115 15.06 -3.29 -9.11
N ASP A 116 14.11 -2.72 -9.83
CA ASP A 116 13.63 -1.37 -9.61
C ASP A 116 12.56 -1.30 -8.52
N LEU A 117 12.14 -2.42 -7.96
CA LEU A 117 11.36 -2.47 -6.73
C LEU A 117 12.34 -2.61 -5.57
N GLN A 118 12.43 -1.56 -4.77
CA GLN A 118 13.43 -1.45 -3.71
C GLN A 118 12.79 -1.26 -2.35
N THR A 119 13.46 -1.73 -1.30
CA THR A 119 13.04 -1.40 0.07
C THR A 119 13.20 0.10 0.29
N PHE A 120 12.26 0.69 1.02
CA PHE A 120 12.29 2.12 1.30
C PHE A 120 13.01 2.41 2.61
N SER A 121 13.92 3.41 2.57
CA SER A 121 14.54 3.97 3.76
C SER A 121 14.26 5.47 3.80
N ALA A 122 13.53 5.90 4.83
CA ALA A 122 13.16 7.31 4.96
C ALA A 122 14.39 8.21 5.11
N SER A 123 15.42 7.75 5.82
CA SER A 123 16.65 8.54 6.02
C SER A 123 17.44 8.70 4.72
N GLU A 124 17.61 7.62 3.96
CA GLU A 124 18.30 7.69 2.67
C GLU A 124 17.54 8.58 1.69
N PHE A 125 16.21 8.47 1.67
CA PHE A 125 15.37 9.29 0.81
C PHE A 125 15.48 10.77 1.17
N ALA A 126 15.44 11.12 2.45
CA ALA A 126 15.58 12.50 2.92
C ALA A 126 16.95 13.07 2.54
N GLN A 127 18.02 12.29 2.71
CA GLN A 127 19.37 12.72 2.30
C GLN A 127 19.45 12.98 0.81
N ALA A 128 18.84 12.12 -0.02
CA ALA A 128 18.83 12.30 -1.47
C ALA A 128 18.09 13.58 -1.89
N LEU A 129 17.04 13.95 -1.18
CA LEU A 129 16.30 15.19 -1.44
C LEU A 129 17.09 16.44 -1.08
N LEU A 130 17.94 16.36 -0.08
CA LEU A 130 18.69 17.51 0.45
C LEU A 130 20.06 17.70 -0.19
N SER A 131 20.51 16.73 -0.96
CA SER A 131 21.82 16.78 -1.63
C SER A 131 21.82 17.49 -3.00
#